data_cf969aaee0ab160bcac26c2734a8caca
#
_entry.id   cf969aaee0ab160bcac26c2734a8caca
#
_cell.length_a   1.000
_cell.length_b   1.000
_cell.length_c   1.000
_cell.angle_alpha   90.00
_cell.angle_beta   90.00
_cell.angle_gamma   90.00
#
_symmetry.space_group_name_H-M   'P 1'
#
loop_
_entity.id
_entity.type
_entity.pdbx_description
1 polymer ?
#
loop_
_entity_poly.entity_id
_entity_poly.type
_entity_poly.pdbx_seq_one_letter_code
_entity_poly.pdbx_strand_id
1 'polypeptide(L)'
;YISSDSWYGYALAAIAFILILFFMDNKKYPASLLVIILGIVYAIIFKIDTDNISSAVGINMPQFGIPSIEDITKGFFLLTLPQIPLSLGNSIIATKQVSKDLFPDKPELTIKQIGITYSIMNLINPFFGGIPTCHGSGGMVGHYAFGGRTGGSVIIYGLLYIVLGLFLANGFHNVIQAFPLPVLGVILMVEGISLSSLIKDVVADRKGFVITLMVGVIAFGLPYGFVISMVVGTIIYYLPLSLNALSNLGVKK
;
A
#
# COMPACT_ATOMS: atom_id res chain seq x y z
N TYR A 1 3.99 13.16 -9.17
CA TYR A 1 4.58 12.08 -10.00
C TYR A 1 4.28 12.24 -11.49
N ILE A 2 3.05 12.58 -11.90
CA ILE A 2 2.65 12.62 -13.32
C ILE A 2 3.43 13.68 -14.12
N SER A 3 3.77 14.80 -13.53
CA SER A 3 4.51 15.90 -14.17
C SER A 3 6.04 15.79 -14.12
N SER A 4 6.58 14.70 -13.54
CA SER A 4 8.03 14.58 -13.29
C SER A 4 8.88 14.54 -14.57
N ASP A 5 8.34 14.02 -15.68
CA ASP A 5 9.04 13.87 -16.95
C ASP A 5 8.56 14.88 -18.02
N SER A 6 8.24 16.12 -17.59
CA SER A 6 7.74 17.17 -18.48
C SER A 6 6.47 16.74 -19.24
N TRP A 7 6.28 17.21 -20.48
CA TRP A 7 5.09 16.86 -21.26
C TRP A 7 5.04 15.38 -21.65
N TYR A 8 6.18 14.72 -21.83
CA TYR A 8 6.24 13.25 -22.05
C TYR A 8 5.65 12.47 -20.89
N GLY A 9 5.81 12.97 -19.65
CA GLY A 9 5.20 12.38 -18.48
C GLY A 9 3.67 12.37 -18.52
N TYR A 10 3.07 13.45 -19.02
CA TYR A 10 1.61 13.51 -19.20
C TYR A 10 1.12 12.54 -20.29
N ALA A 11 1.84 12.46 -21.41
CA ALA A 11 1.52 11.53 -22.48
C ALA A 11 1.62 10.06 -21.98
N LEU A 12 2.70 9.74 -21.27
CA LEU A 12 2.91 8.41 -20.71
C LEU A 12 1.83 8.06 -19.68
N ALA A 13 1.47 8.99 -18.79
CA ALA A 13 0.39 8.81 -17.83
C ALA A 13 -0.96 8.60 -18.53
N ALA A 14 -1.25 9.36 -19.57
CA ALA A 14 -2.47 9.21 -20.35
C ALA A 14 -2.56 7.83 -21.02
N ILE A 15 -1.48 7.36 -21.63
CA ILE A 15 -1.40 6.02 -22.23
C ILE A 15 -1.62 4.94 -21.14
N ALA A 16 -0.93 5.04 -20.00
CA ALA A 16 -1.09 4.11 -18.89
C ALA A 16 -2.53 4.09 -18.38
N PHE A 17 -3.15 5.26 -18.21
CA PHE A 17 -4.54 5.37 -17.77
C PHE A 17 -5.53 4.76 -18.77
N ILE A 18 -5.34 5.05 -20.05
CA ILE A 18 -6.15 4.46 -21.13
C ILE A 18 -6.03 2.93 -21.13
N LEU A 19 -4.81 2.38 -21.01
CA LEU A 19 -4.59 0.94 -20.90
C LEU A 19 -5.35 0.35 -19.71
N ILE A 20 -5.33 1.01 -18.55
CA ILE A 20 -6.11 0.53 -17.41
C ILE A 20 -7.60 0.50 -17.72
N LEU A 21 -8.16 1.58 -18.29
CA LEU A 21 -9.58 1.64 -18.60
C LEU A 21 -10.02 0.54 -19.58
N PHE A 22 -9.21 0.24 -20.60
CA PHE A 22 -9.56 -0.79 -21.60
C PHE A 22 -9.42 -2.21 -21.07
N PHE A 23 -8.50 -2.45 -20.13
CA PHE A 23 -8.17 -3.80 -19.67
C PHE A 23 -8.53 -4.07 -18.20
N MET A 24 -9.22 -3.15 -17.52
CA MET A 24 -9.52 -3.25 -16.08
C MET A 24 -10.23 -4.55 -15.69
N ASP A 25 -11.15 -5.05 -16.52
CA ASP A 25 -11.89 -6.29 -16.27
C ASP A 25 -11.36 -7.49 -17.05
N ASN A 26 -10.26 -7.35 -17.77
CA ASN A 26 -9.73 -8.39 -18.62
C ASN A 26 -8.86 -9.36 -17.83
N LYS A 27 -9.40 -10.56 -17.54
CA LYS A 27 -8.66 -11.61 -16.82
C LYS A 27 -7.52 -12.24 -17.62
N LYS A 28 -7.53 -12.15 -18.96
CA LYS A 28 -6.48 -12.71 -19.83
C LYS A 28 -5.28 -11.77 -19.95
N TYR A 29 -5.53 -10.47 -20.01
CA TYR A 29 -4.52 -9.42 -20.11
C TYR A 29 -4.73 -8.42 -18.96
N PRO A 30 -4.13 -8.69 -17.77
CA PRO A 30 -4.33 -7.81 -16.63
C PRO A 30 -3.76 -6.41 -16.91
N ALA A 31 -4.56 -5.39 -16.67
CA ALA A 31 -4.19 -3.99 -16.92
C ALA A 31 -2.88 -3.60 -16.23
N SER A 32 -2.70 -4.01 -14.97
CA SER A 32 -1.50 -3.74 -14.19
C SER A 32 -0.23 -4.30 -14.84
N LEU A 33 -0.29 -5.51 -15.40
CA LEU A 33 0.85 -6.10 -16.11
C LEU A 33 1.24 -5.27 -17.33
N LEU A 34 0.26 -4.87 -18.14
CA LEU A 34 0.50 -4.05 -19.34
C LEU A 34 1.12 -2.70 -18.98
N VAL A 35 0.64 -2.07 -17.91
CA VAL A 35 1.15 -0.77 -17.44
C VAL A 35 2.55 -0.89 -16.85
N ILE A 36 2.85 -1.98 -16.13
CA ILE A 36 4.20 -2.24 -15.63
C ILE A 36 5.17 -2.48 -16.80
N ILE A 37 4.76 -3.28 -17.79
CA ILE A 37 5.56 -3.50 -19.01
C ILE A 37 5.82 -2.18 -19.74
N LEU A 38 4.80 -1.33 -19.91
CA LEU A 38 4.95 0.01 -20.48
C LEU A 38 6.00 0.82 -19.72
N GLY A 39 5.95 0.82 -18.39
CA GLY A 39 6.92 1.51 -17.53
C GLY A 39 8.34 0.96 -17.68
N ILE A 40 8.50 -0.36 -17.73
CA ILE A 40 9.80 -1.02 -17.91
C ILE A 40 10.37 -0.70 -19.30
N VAL A 41 9.58 -0.81 -20.36
CA VAL A 41 10.00 -0.48 -21.73
C VAL A 41 10.45 0.97 -21.83
N TYR A 42 9.68 1.89 -21.26
CA TYR A 42 10.07 3.31 -21.21
C TYR A 42 11.38 3.52 -20.43
N ALA A 43 11.53 2.87 -19.29
CA ALA A 43 12.75 2.94 -18.49
C ALA A 43 13.98 2.44 -19.28
N ILE A 44 13.87 1.30 -19.95
CA ILE A 44 14.97 0.71 -20.75
C ILE A 44 15.36 1.64 -21.89
N ILE A 45 14.40 2.28 -22.58
CA ILE A 45 14.68 3.09 -23.75
C ILE A 45 15.25 4.46 -23.37
N PHE A 46 14.75 5.09 -22.28
CA PHE A 46 14.98 6.50 -22.00
C PHE A 46 15.75 6.80 -20.73
N LYS A 47 15.86 5.85 -19.78
CA LYS A 47 16.40 6.13 -18.43
C LYS A 47 17.51 5.20 -17.98
N ILE A 48 17.61 4.00 -18.54
CA ILE A 48 18.62 3.03 -18.13
C ILE A 48 19.87 3.19 -18.96
N ASP A 49 20.97 3.55 -18.29
CA ASP A 49 22.31 3.47 -18.84
C ASP A 49 22.86 2.06 -18.58
N THR A 50 23.20 1.34 -19.66
CA THR A 50 23.66 -0.04 -19.60
C THR A 50 24.98 -0.20 -18.84
N ASP A 51 25.82 0.83 -18.81
CA ASP A 51 27.09 0.81 -18.09
C ASP A 51 26.90 0.79 -16.57
N ASN A 52 25.79 1.37 -16.10
CA ASN A 52 25.43 1.38 -14.68
C ASN A 52 24.82 0.05 -14.18
N ILE A 53 24.30 -0.82 -15.07
CA ILE A 53 23.73 -2.11 -14.68
C ILE A 53 24.83 -3.11 -14.33
N SER A 54 25.94 -3.12 -15.06
CA SER A 54 27.06 -4.06 -14.79
C SER A 54 27.71 -3.82 -13.43
N SER A 55 27.78 -2.56 -12.99
CA SER A 55 28.27 -2.17 -11.66
C SER A 55 27.27 -2.44 -10.53
N ALA A 56 26.01 -2.70 -10.87
CA ALA A 56 24.93 -2.95 -9.93
C ALA A 56 24.93 -4.40 -9.39
N VAL A 57 25.52 -5.32 -10.13
CA VAL A 57 25.55 -6.74 -9.77
C VAL A 57 26.69 -7.00 -8.77
N GLY A 58 26.34 -7.48 -7.58
CA GLY A 58 27.31 -7.80 -6.53
C GLY A 58 26.66 -8.56 -5.39
N ILE A 59 27.45 -9.19 -4.55
CA ILE A 59 26.91 -9.85 -3.36
C ILE A 59 26.82 -8.83 -2.23
N ASN A 60 25.62 -8.59 -1.78
CA ASN A 60 25.31 -7.66 -0.69
C ASN A 60 24.71 -8.43 0.48
N MET A 61 25.38 -8.44 1.59
CA MET A 61 24.86 -9.05 2.82
C MET A 61 24.23 -8.00 3.71
N PRO A 62 23.07 -8.30 4.31
CA PRO A 62 22.46 -7.41 5.31
C PRO A 62 23.45 -7.17 6.45
N GLN A 63 23.62 -5.92 6.84
CA GLN A 63 24.49 -5.58 7.96
C GLN A 63 23.68 -5.60 9.25
N PHE A 64 24.17 -6.38 10.22
CA PHE A 64 23.56 -6.38 11.56
C PHE A 64 23.93 -5.10 12.31
N GLY A 65 22.91 -4.44 12.84
CA GLY A 65 23.06 -3.24 13.64
C GLY A 65 22.06 -3.21 14.80
N ILE A 66 22.45 -2.59 15.90
CA ILE A 66 21.55 -2.39 17.03
C ILE A 66 21.16 -0.91 17.02
N PRO A 67 19.86 -0.58 16.85
CA PRO A 67 19.40 0.80 16.87
C PRO A 67 19.65 1.43 18.24
N SER A 68 20.03 2.71 18.25
CA SER A 68 20.21 3.45 19.49
C SER A 68 18.87 3.76 20.16
N ILE A 69 18.88 4.04 21.47
CA ILE A 69 17.65 4.45 22.19
C ILE A 69 17.10 5.76 21.59
N GLU A 70 17.97 6.64 21.13
CA GLU A 70 17.57 7.89 20.47
C GLU A 70 16.83 7.61 19.15
N ASP A 71 17.34 6.69 18.32
CA ASP A 71 16.68 6.29 17.07
C ASP A 71 15.33 5.63 17.32
N ILE A 72 15.26 4.76 18.35
CA ILE A 72 14.00 4.11 18.75
C ILE A 72 12.98 5.17 19.18
N THR A 73 13.39 6.12 20.01
CA THR A 73 12.50 7.17 20.51
C THR A 73 12.02 8.09 19.39
N LYS A 74 12.92 8.56 18.54
CA LYS A 74 12.57 9.37 17.36
C LYS A 74 11.67 8.59 16.40
N GLY A 75 12.02 7.34 16.09
CA GLY A 75 11.24 6.47 15.24
C GLY A 75 9.84 6.20 15.78
N PHE A 76 9.69 6.05 17.10
CA PHE A 76 8.39 5.86 17.73
C PHE A 76 7.47 7.07 17.49
N PHE A 77 7.91 8.27 17.82
CA PHE A 77 7.06 9.46 17.71
C PHE A 77 6.84 9.91 16.27
N LEU A 78 7.86 9.83 15.40
CA LEU A 78 7.77 10.36 14.04
C LEU A 78 7.17 9.37 13.05
N LEU A 79 7.39 8.06 13.24
CA LEU A 79 7.03 7.02 12.27
C LEU A 79 6.00 6.04 12.83
N THR A 80 6.25 5.47 14.02
CA THR A 80 5.39 4.41 14.54
C THR A 80 4.02 4.92 14.94
N LEU A 81 3.95 6.02 15.67
CA LEU A 81 2.69 6.56 16.16
C LEU A 81 1.70 6.89 15.03
N PRO A 82 2.09 7.61 13.96
CA PRO A 82 1.21 7.83 12.81
C PRO A 82 0.83 6.55 12.06
N GLN A 83 1.67 5.52 12.12
CA GLN A 83 1.48 4.25 11.41
C GLN A 83 0.49 3.31 12.11
N ILE A 84 0.24 3.46 13.42
CA ILE A 84 -0.65 2.56 14.18
C ILE A 84 -2.04 2.40 13.52
N PRO A 85 -2.77 3.48 13.16
CA PRO A 85 -4.09 3.35 12.54
C PRO A 85 -4.05 2.61 11.21
N LEU A 86 -3.03 2.91 10.38
CA LEU A 86 -2.83 2.26 9.09
C LEU A 86 -2.52 0.78 9.25
N SER A 87 -1.68 0.43 10.20
CA SER A 87 -1.33 -0.97 10.49
C SER A 87 -2.52 -1.76 11.00
N LEU A 88 -3.30 -1.20 11.92
CA LEU A 88 -4.51 -1.84 12.42
C LEU A 88 -5.56 -2.02 11.32
N GLY A 89 -5.86 -0.96 10.58
CA GLY A 89 -6.87 -0.99 9.54
C GLY A 89 -6.48 -1.88 8.36
N ASN A 90 -5.37 -1.57 7.70
CA ASN A 90 -4.98 -2.24 6.46
C ASN A 90 -4.26 -3.58 6.68
N SER A 91 -3.28 -3.62 7.60
CA SER A 91 -2.43 -4.82 7.72
C SER A 91 -3.07 -5.92 8.56
N ILE A 92 -3.98 -5.60 9.48
CA ILE A 92 -4.58 -6.59 10.38
C ILE A 92 -6.04 -6.84 10.01
N ILE A 93 -6.89 -5.80 10.10
CA ILE A 93 -8.34 -5.96 9.94
C ILE A 93 -8.69 -6.27 8.48
N ALA A 94 -8.20 -5.46 7.54
CA ALA A 94 -8.48 -5.67 6.13
C ALA A 94 -7.88 -6.99 5.60
N THR A 95 -6.68 -7.37 6.05
CA THR A 95 -6.07 -8.66 5.67
C THR A 95 -6.90 -9.85 6.16
N LYS A 96 -7.42 -9.79 7.39
CA LYS A 96 -8.33 -10.81 7.92
C LYS A 96 -9.59 -10.91 7.05
N GLN A 97 -10.23 -9.78 6.74
CA GLN A 97 -11.46 -9.74 5.96
C GLN A 97 -11.22 -10.26 4.53
N VAL A 98 -10.21 -9.76 3.85
CA VAL A 98 -9.85 -10.19 2.48
C VAL A 98 -9.53 -11.68 2.44
N SER A 99 -8.80 -12.20 3.45
CA SER A 99 -8.53 -13.64 3.54
C SER A 99 -9.81 -14.45 3.62
N LYS A 100 -10.78 -14.02 4.43
CA LYS A 100 -12.08 -14.68 4.57
C LYS A 100 -12.88 -14.64 3.27
N ASP A 101 -12.88 -13.50 2.59
CA ASP A 101 -13.66 -13.30 1.36
C ASP A 101 -13.10 -14.10 0.17
N LEU A 102 -11.78 -14.14 0.04
CA LEU A 102 -11.11 -14.81 -1.08
C LEU A 102 -10.92 -16.32 -0.87
N PHE A 103 -10.87 -16.78 0.37
CA PHE A 103 -10.62 -18.17 0.74
C PHE A 103 -11.64 -18.69 1.76
N PRO A 104 -12.96 -18.71 1.42
CA PRO A 104 -14.02 -19.05 2.36
C PRO A 104 -13.91 -20.50 2.88
N ASP A 105 -13.30 -21.41 2.10
CA ASP A 105 -13.11 -22.81 2.46
C ASP A 105 -11.89 -23.07 3.35
N LYS A 106 -11.11 -22.01 3.68
CA LYS A 106 -9.93 -22.13 4.53
C LYS A 106 -10.24 -21.67 5.94
N PRO A 107 -9.49 -22.20 6.95
CA PRO A 107 -9.62 -21.70 8.31
C PRO A 107 -9.45 -20.19 8.40
N GLU A 108 -10.36 -19.53 9.11
CA GLU A 108 -10.31 -18.06 9.27
C GLU A 108 -9.07 -17.64 10.05
N LEU A 109 -8.34 -16.69 9.50
CA LEU A 109 -7.20 -16.08 10.19
C LEU A 109 -7.68 -15.23 11.37
N THR A 110 -7.05 -15.42 12.51
CA THR A 110 -7.34 -14.60 13.69
C THR A 110 -6.50 -13.32 13.68
N ILE A 111 -7.03 -12.25 14.25
CA ILE A 111 -6.29 -11.00 14.49
C ILE A 111 -4.98 -11.27 15.24
N LYS A 112 -5.00 -12.20 16.20
CA LYS A 112 -3.82 -12.59 16.97
C LYS A 112 -2.72 -13.19 16.10
N GLN A 113 -3.05 -14.11 15.19
CA GLN A 113 -2.08 -14.72 14.28
C GLN A 113 -1.44 -13.68 13.35
N ILE A 114 -2.26 -12.84 12.72
CA ILE A 114 -1.79 -11.77 11.85
C ILE A 114 -0.90 -10.76 12.64
N GLY A 115 -1.36 -10.37 13.83
CA GLY A 115 -0.63 -9.43 14.68
C GLY A 115 0.71 -9.99 15.17
N ILE A 116 0.80 -11.27 15.54
CA ILE A 116 2.06 -11.90 15.95
C ILE A 116 3.06 -11.92 14.78
N THR A 117 2.66 -12.39 13.60
CA THR A 117 3.56 -12.45 12.44
C THR A 117 3.99 -11.06 12.00
N TYR A 118 3.07 -10.09 12.01
CA TYR A 118 3.37 -8.67 11.74
C TYR A 118 4.39 -8.09 12.73
N SER A 119 4.22 -8.38 14.02
CA SER A 119 5.12 -7.90 15.07
C SER A 119 6.52 -8.53 14.95
N ILE A 120 6.61 -9.83 14.69
CA ILE A 120 7.89 -10.53 14.54
C ILE A 120 8.68 -9.96 13.36
N MET A 121 8.04 -9.76 12.20
CA MET A 121 8.72 -9.18 11.03
C MET A 121 9.30 -7.80 11.35
N ASN A 122 8.50 -6.94 11.97
CA ASN A 122 8.91 -5.57 12.26
C ASN A 122 9.85 -5.44 13.47
N LEU A 123 9.92 -6.46 14.32
CA LEU A 123 10.93 -6.53 15.38
C LEU A 123 12.30 -6.97 14.84
N ILE A 124 12.34 -7.85 13.85
CA ILE A 124 13.58 -8.41 13.29
C ILE A 124 14.20 -7.47 12.24
N ASN A 125 13.39 -6.90 11.36
CA ASN A 125 13.85 -6.10 10.22
C ASN A 125 14.86 -4.99 10.58
N PRO A 126 14.64 -4.17 11.64
CA PRO A 126 15.54 -3.07 11.96
C PRO A 126 16.98 -3.51 12.27
N PHE A 127 17.17 -4.71 12.84
CA PHE A 127 18.50 -5.23 13.15
C PHE A 127 19.33 -5.56 11.90
N PHE A 128 18.70 -5.71 10.75
CA PHE A 128 19.34 -5.97 9.47
C PHE A 128 19.23 -4.79 8.51
N GLY A 129 18.95 -3.59 9.02
CA GLY A 129 18.77 -2.39 8.19
C GLY A 129 17.51 -2.42 7.31
N GLY A 130 16.58 -3.34 7.59
CA GLY A 130 15.33 -3.48 6.84
C GLY A 130 14.31 -2.41 7.21
N ILE A 131 13.54 -2.00 6.21
CA ILE A 131 12.39 -1.10 6.41
C ILE A 131 11.20 -1.85 7.02
N PRO A 132 10.28 -1.16 7.70
CA PRO A 132 9.03 -1.77 8.17
C PRO A 132 8.24 -2.38 7.02
N THR A 133 7.73 -3.59 7.25
CA THR A 133 6.91 -4.33 6.29
C THR A 133 5.50 -4.54 6.82
N CYS A 134 4.53 -4.81 5.95
CA CYS A 134 3.15 -5.06 6.36
C CYS A 134 2.55 -6.29 5.65
N HIS A 135 1.50 -6.85 6.24
CA HIS A 135 0.60 -7.75 5.54
C HIS A 135 -0.32 -6.90 4.67
N GLY A 136 -0.02 -6.75 3.40
CA GLY A 136 -0.84 -5.94 2.51
C GLY A 136 -2.10 -6.68 2.05
N SER A 137 -3.28 -6.22 2.46
CA SER A 137 -4.56 -6.74 1.93
C SER A 137 -4.63 -6.61 0.41
N GLY A 138 -4.17 -5.48 -0.14
CA GLY A 138 -4.05 -5.26 -1.59
C GLY A 138 -3.12 -6.25 -2.28
N GLY A 139 -1.98 -6.58 -1.66
CA GLY A 139 -1.06 -7.60 -2.17
C GLY A 139 -1.73 -8.98 -2.27
N MET A 140 -2.52 -9.38 -1.26
CA MET A 140 -3.28 -10.62 -1.29
C MET A 140 -4.30 -10.64 -2.43
N VAL A 141 -5.04 -9.55 -2.62
CA VAL A 141 -5.99 -9.38 -3.75
C VAL A 141 -5.26 -9.48 -5.08
N GLY A 142 -4.11 -8.83 -5.22
CA GLY A 142 -3.28 -8.90 -6.41
C GLY A 142 -2.83 -10.32 -6.72
N HIS A 143 -2.21 -11.02 -5.77
CA HIS A 143 -1.84 -12.43 -5.93
C HIS A 143 -3.01 -13.31 -6.36
N TYR A 144 -4.17 -13.13 -5.71
CA TYR A 144 -5.38 -13.89 -6.03
C TYR A 144 -5.89 -13.59 -7.45
N ALA A 145 -5.90 -12.34 -7.87
CA ALA A 145 -6.35 -11.93 -9.20
C ALA A 145 -5.47 -12.50 -10.31
N PHE A 146 -4.15 -12.62 -10.05
CA PHE A 146 -3.19 -13.23 -10.98
C PHE A 146 -3.07 -14.75 -10.86
N GLY A 147 -3.98 -15.41 -10.12
CA GLY A 147 -4.04 -16.87 -10.01
C GLY A 147 -3.19 -17.46 -8.88
N GLY A 148 -2.55 -16.65 -8.06
CA GLY A 148 -1.81 -17.08 -6.86
C GLY A 148 -2.77 -17.44 -5.73
N ARG A 149 -3.22 -18.70 -5.69
CA ARG A 149 -4.23 -19.22 -4.75
C ARG A 149 -3.63 -19.98 -3.56
N THR A 150 -2.33 -20.04 -3.45
CA THR A 150 -1.61 -20.81 -2.42
C THR A 150 -0.46 -20.01 -1.83
N GLY A 151 0.05 -20.43 -0.67
CA GLY A 151 1.25 -19.84 -0.06
C GLY A 151 2.49 -19.91 -0.94
N GLY A 152 2.52 -20.80 -1.95
CA GLY A 152 3.61 -20.89 -2.91
C GLY A 152 3.86 -19.60 -3.67
N SER A 153 2.82 -18.85 -4.04
CA SER A 153 2.97 -17.57 -4.74
C SER A 153 3.71 -16.53 -3.89
N VAL A 154 3.44 -16.50 -2.58
CA VAL A 154 4.10 -15.60 -1.64
C VAL A 154 5.55 -16.01 -1.39
N ILE A 155 5.83 -17.32 -1.36
CA ILE A 155 7.20 -17.85 -1.23
C ILE A 155 8.03 -17.45 -2.46
N ILE A 156 7.50 -17.62 -3.68
CA ILE A 156 8.19 -17.23 -4.92
C ILE A 156 8.47 -15.72 -4.90
N TYR A 157 7.50 -14.92 -4.49
CA TYR A 157 7.63 -13.47 -4.37
C TYR A 157 8.72 -13.09 -3.34
N GLY A 158 8.71 -13.73 -2.16
CA GLY A 158 9.74 -13.51 -1.13
C GLY A 158 11.14 -13.92 -1.59
N LEU A 159 11.27 -15.05 -2.29
CA LEU A 159 12.55 -15.49 -2.86
C LEU A 159 13.08 -14.51 -3.91
N LEU A 160 12.18 -13.95 -4.75
CA LEU A 160 12.56 -12.92 -5.71
C LEU A 160 13.15 -11.69 -4.99
N TYR A 161 12.54 -11.22 -3.90
CA TYR A 161 13.10 -10.12 -3.12
C TYR A 161 14.45 -10.44 -2.49
N ILE A 162 14.64 -11.67 -2.00
CA ILE A 162 15.93 -12.13 -1.47
C ILE A 162 17.00 -12.09 -2.56
N VAL A 163 16.70 -12.60 -3.75
CA VAL A 163 17.64 -12.59 -4.90
C VAL A 163 17.96 -11.14 -5.30
N LEU A 164 16.96 -10.28 -5.43
CA LEU A 164 17.17 -8.87 -5.75
C LEU A 164 18.01 -8.15 -4.68
N GLY A 165 17.73 -8.40 -3.41
CA GLY A 165 18.47 -7.81 -2.29
C GLY A 165 19.91 -8.28 -2.20
N LEU A 166 20.16 -9.58 -2.41
CA LEU A 166 21.52 -10.14 -2.33
C LEU A 166 22.40 -9.78 -3.52
N PHE A 167 21.85 -9.73 -4.73
CA PHE A 167 22.65 -9.61 -5.94
C PHE A 167 22.55 -8.26 -6.66
N LEU A 168 21.50 -7.48 -6.40
CA LEU A 168 21.24 -6.23 -7.12
C LEU A 168 21.10 -5.01 -6.21
N ALA A 169 21.37 -5.12 -4.91
CA ALA A 169 21.13 -4.03 -3.97
C ALA A 169 21.92 -2.77 -4.31
N ASN A 170 23.15 -2.87 -4.80
CA ASN A 170 23.97 -1.71 -5.14
C ASN A 170 23.41 -0.88 -6.31
N GLY A 171 22.72 -1.52 -7.24
CA GLY A 171 22.10 -0.85 -8.38
C GLY A 171 20.59 -0.71 -8.29
N PHE A 172 19.98 -1.31 -7.28
CA PHE A 172 18.53 -1.35 -7.13
C PHE A 172 17.92 0.04 -7.02
N HIS A 173 18.61 0.96 -6.35
CA HIS A 173 18.21 2.36 -6.28
C HIS A 173 18.09 2.99 -7.66
N ASN A 174 19.09 2.80 -8.52
CA ASN A 174 19.11 3.34 -9.88
C ASN A 174 18.01 2.70 -10.74
N VAL A 175 17.78 1.39 -10.60
CA VAL A 175 16.72 0.67 -11.32
C VAL A 175 15.33 1.14 -10.89
N ILE A 176 15.11 1.36 -9.59
CA ILE A 176 13.83 1.90 -9.10
C ILE A 176 13.63 3.34 -9.58
N GLN A 177 14.66 4.17 -9.53
CA GLN A 177 14.57 5.56 -10.01
C GLN A 177 14.37 5.65 -11.52
N ALA A 178 14.81 4.65 -12.29
CA ALA A 178 14.56 4.58 -13.72
C ALA A 178 13.07 4.31 -14.04
N PHE A 179 12.32 3.68 -13.11
CA PHE A 179 10.90 3.46 -13.35
C PHE A 179 10.14 4.81 -13.42
N PRO A 180 9.35 5.05 -14.48
CA PRO A 180 8.74 6.35 -14.70
C PRO A 180 7.69 6.68 -13.63
N LEU A 181 7.93 7.75 -12.87
CA LEU A 181 7.00 8.25 -11.86
C LEU A 181 5.58 8.54 -12.39
N PRO A 182 5.38 8.99 -13.65
CA PRO A 182 4.05 9.14 -14.23
C PRO A 182 3.23 7.85 -14.24
N VAL A 183 3.87 6.72 -14.58
CA VAL A 183 3.21 5.40 -14.58
C VAL A 183 2.86 4.98 -13.15
N LEU A 184 3.80 5.14 -12.23
CA LEU A 184 3.57 4.88 -10.81
C LEU A 184 2.42 5.74 -10.27
N GLY A 185 2.36 7.02 -10.64
CA GLY A 185 1.29 7.94 -10.26
C GLY A 185 -0.09 7.46 -10.71
N VAL A 186 -0.20 6.93 -11.93
CA VAL A 186 -1.46 6.36 -12.45
C VAL A 186 -1.86 5.09 -11.70
N ILE A 187 -0.91 4.19 -11.41
CA ILE A 187 -1.17 2.99 -10.62
C ILE A 187 -1.71 3.37 -9.23
N LEU A 188 -1.03 4.27 -8.53
CA LEU A 188 -1.44 4.75 -7.21
C LEU A 188 -2.80 5.46 -7.23
N MET A 189 -3.10 6.21 -8.29
CA MET A 189 -4.40 6.85 -8.48
C MET A 189 -5.53 5.81 -8.59
N VAL A 190 -5.32 4.76 -9.39
CA VAL A 190 -6.32 3.69 -9.56
C VAL A 190 -6.50 2.89 -8.27
N GLU A 191 -5.41 2.61 -7.54
CA GLU A 191 -5.50 2.00 -6.21
C GLU A 191 -6.27 2.89 -5.23
N GLY A 192 -5.99 4.19 -5.22
CA GLY A 192 -6.70 5.16 -4.39
C GLY A 192 -8.21 5.21 -4.69
N ILE A 193 -8.60 5.19 -5.97
CA ILE A 193 -10.00 5.12 -6.39
C ILE A 193 -10.63 3.80 -5.92
N SER A 194 -9.93 2.68 -6.10
CA SER A 194 -10.41 1.36 -5.68
C SER A 194 -10.62 1.28 -4.16
N LEU A 195 -9.69 1.79 -3.37
CA LEU A 195 -9.81 1.87 -1.91
C LEU A 195 -10.94 2.81 -1.49
N SER A 196 -11.07 3.97 -2.15
CA SER A 196 -12.15 4.92 -1.86
C SER A 196 -13.53 4.32 -2.16
N SER A 197 -13.64 3.39 -3.10
CA SER A 197 -14.89 2.72 -3.42
C SER A 197 -15.44 1.83 -2.29
N LEU A 198 -14.59 1.45 -1.31
CA LEU A 198 -15.01 0.70 -0.13
C LEU A 198 -15.96 1.49 0.78
N ILE A 199 -16.03 2.80 0.63
CA ILE A 199 -16.99 3.65 1.37
C ILE A 199 -18.45 3.22 1.10
N LYS A 200 -18.72 2.57 -0.05
CA LYS A 200 -20.06 2.05 -0.37
C LYS A 200 -20.63 1.13 0.70
N ASP A 201 -19.76 0.42 1.43
CA ASP A 201 -20.18 -0.56 2.44
C ASP A 201 -20.80 0.12 3.67
N VAL A 202 -20.51 1.40 3.89
CA VAL A 202 -21.05 2.20 5.01
C VAL A 202 -22.10 3.23 4.58
N VAL A 203 -22.40 3.34 3.29
CA VAL A 203 -23.38 4.34 2.78
C VAL A 203 -24.78 4.12 3.36
N ALA A 204 -25.18 2.88 3.61
CA ALA A 204 -26.47 2.55 4.19
C ALA A 204 -26.59 2.98 5.66
N ASP A 205 -25.48 3.03 6.39
CA ASP A 205 -25.41 3.58 7.75
C ASP A 205 -25.05 5.06 7.71
N ARG A 206 -26.03 5.94 7.83
CA ARG A 206 -25.84 7.40 7.80
C ARG A 206 -24.82 7.87 8.83
N LYS A 207 -24.82 7.31 10.05
CA LYS A 207 -23.87 7.68 11.11
C LYS A 207 -22.45 7.24 10.72
N GLY A 208 -22.29 5.99 10.30
CA GLY A 208 -21.02 5.45 9.85
C GLY A 208 -20.46 6.21 8.66
N PHE A 209 -21.30 6.55 7.68
CA PHE A 209 -20.90 7.31 6.50
C PHE A 209 -20.35 8.70 6.83
N VAL A 210 -21.07 9.47 7.66
CA VAL A 210 -20.64 10.82 8.09
C VAL A 210 -19.33 10.73 8.89
N ILE A 211 -19.21 9.75 9.81
CA ILE A 211 -17.98 9.54 10.57
C ILE A 211 -16.81 9.20 9.61
N THR A 212 -17.03 8.34 8.63
CA THR A 212 -16.00 7.95 7.66
C THR A 212 -15.49 9.14 6.86
N LEU A 213 -16.40 10.00 6.37
CA LEU A 213 -16.01 11.22 5.66
C LEU A 213 -15.22 12.17 6.56
N MET A 214 -15.68 12.39 7.79
CA MET A 214 -15.02 13.27 8.75
C MET A 214 -13.62 12.74 9.12
N VAL A 215 -13.49 11.43 9.37
CA VAL A 215 -12.22 10.74 9.62
C VAL A 215 -11.26 10.94 8.42
N GLY A 216 -11.76 10.79 7.18
CA GLY A 216 -10.97 11.03 5.97
C GLY A 216 -10.46 12.48 5.86
N VAL A 217 -11.32 13.46 6.10
CA VAL A 217 -10.93 14.88 6.06
C VAL A 217 -9.89 15.21 7.14
N ILE A 218 -10.09 14.72 8.37
CA ILE A 218 -9.14 14.93 9.47
C ILE A 218 -7.80 14.25 9.15
N ALA A 219 -7.83 13.02 8.64
CA ALA A 219 -6.63 12.25 8.31
C ALA A 219 -5.78 12.96 7.26
N PHE A 220 -6.40 13.59 6.27
CA PHE A 220 -5.71 14.30 5.20
C PHE A 220 -5.29 15.73 5.60
N GLY A 221 -6.11 16.43 6.39
CA GLY A 221 -5.96 17.86 6.63
C GLY A 221 -5.08 18.25 7.83
N LEU A 222 -4.75 17.31 8.73
CA LEU A 222 -4.01 17.64 9.96
C LEU A 222 -2.66 16.93 10.04
N PRO A 223 -1.64 17.56 10.65
CA PRO A 223 -0.45 16.86 11.12
C PRO A 223 -0.86 15.73 12.08
N TYR A 224 -0.24 14.55 11.93
CA TYR A 224 -0.66 13.32 12.66
C TYR A 224 -2.15 12.96 12.44
N GLY A 225 -2.74 13.38 11.32
CA GLY A 225 -4.17 13.27 11.03
C GLY A 225 -4.71 11.85 11.15
N PHE A 226 -3.93 10.81 10.81
CA PHE A 226 -4.35 9.41 10.97
C PHE A 226 -4.60 9.02 12.44
N VAL A 227 -3.74 9.47 13.36
CA VAL A 227 -3.92 9.21 14.80
C VAL A 227 -5.11 10.00 15.34
N ILE A 228 -5.16 11.30 15.01
CA ILE A 228 -6.23 12.20 15.47
C ILE A 228 -7.58 11.68 14.96
N SER A 229 -7.66 11.34 13.68
CA SER A 229 -8.89 10.86 13.07
C SER A 229 -9.37 9.52 13.65
N MET A 230 -8.45 8.61 13.96
CA MET A 230 -8.78 7.35 14.62
C MET A 230 -9.39 7.60 16.01
N VAL A 231 -8.77 8.45 16.82
CA VAL A 231 -9.26 8.79 18.16
C VAL A 231 -10.60 9.49 18.08
N VAL A 232 -10.70 10.55 17.27
CA VAL A 232 -11.92 11.34 17.09
C VAL A 232 -13.06 10.48 16.52
N GLY A 233 -12.78 9.71 15.48
CA GLY A 233 -13.77 8.81 14.87
C GLY A 233 -14.29 7.76 15.85
N THR A 234 -13.40 7.16 16.65
CA THR A 234 -13.76 6.18 17.66
C THR A 234 -14.65 6.83 18.75
N ILE A 235 -14.25 7.98 19.27
CA ILE A 235 -15.03 8.71 20.28
C ILE A 235 -16.43 9.01 19.74
N ILE A 236 -16.55 9.57 18.53
CA ILE A 236 -17.83 9.95 17.94
C ILE A 236 -18.70 8.72 17.65
N TYR A 237 -18.09 7.61 17.23
CA TYR A 237 -18.83 6.39 16.95
C TYR A 237 -19.53 5.84 18.21
N TYR A 238 -18.84 5.85 19.36
CA TYR A 238 -19.36 5.34 20.62
C TYR A 238 -20.19 6.37 21.41
N LEU A 239 -20.08 7.68 21.09
CA LEU A 239 -20.94 8.67 21.70
C LEU A 239 -22.40 8.47 21.25
N PRO A 240 -23.37 8.51 22.20
CA PRO A 240 -24.80 8.45 21.89
C PRO A 240 -25.28 9.78 21.29
N LEU A 241 -24.68 10.17 20.15
CA LEU A 241 -25.14 11.36 19.43
C LEU A 241 -26.50 11.05 18.80
N SER A 242 -27.54 11.77 19.21
CA SER A 242 -28.84 11.70 18.55
C SER A 242 -28.66 12.22 17.11
N LEU A 243 -29.04 11.44 16.12
CA LEU A 243 -28.98 11.80 14.69
C LEU A 243 -29.77 13.12 14.37
N ASN A 244 -30.62 13.58 15.27
CA ASN A 244 -31.37 14.85 15.18
C ASN A 244 -30.42 16.07 15.21
N ALA A 245 -29.27 16.02 15.83
CA ALA A 245 -28.29 17.10 15.78
C ALA A 245 -27.63 17.24 14.39
N LEU A 246 -27.50 16.14 13.65
CA LEU A 246 -26.93 16.13 12.29
C LEU A 246 -27.95 16.50 11.20
N SER A 247 -29.26 16.34 11.47
CA SER A 247 -30.30 16.75 10.53
C SER A 247 -30.41 18.28 10.41
N ASN A 248 -29.98 19.02 11.42
CA ASN A 248 -29.97 20.49 11.44
C ASN A 248 -28.79 21.08 10.62
N LEU A 249 -27.83 20.24 10.13
CA LEU A 249 -26.75 20.70 9.26
C LEU A 249 -27.15 20.76 7.77
N GLY A 250 -28.45 20.84 7.46
CA GLY A 250 -28.92 21.25 6.13
C GLY A 250 -28.99 20.16 5.06
N VAL A 251 -28.78 18.89 5.38
CA VAL A 251 -29.04 17.80 4.44
C VAL A 251 -30.50 17.35 4.56
N LYS A 252 -31.41 18.11 3.92
CA LYS A 252 -32.79 17.67 3.69
C LYS A 252 -32.77 16.46 2.74
N LYS A 253 -33.71 15.54 3.01
CA LYS A 253 -33.97 14.33 2.19
C LYS A 253 -34.12 14.65 0.71
#